data_f84c0f1b3dc1ba05670292c85220724a
#
_entry.id   f84c0f1b3dc1ba05670292c85220724a
#
_cell.length_a   1.000
_cell.length_b   1.000
_cell.length_c   1.000
_cell.angle_alpha   90.00
_cell.angle_beta   90.00
_cell.angle_gamma   90.00
#
_symmetry.space_group_name_H-M   'P 1'
#
loop_
_entity.id
_entity.type
_entity.pdbx_description
1 polymer ?
#
loop_
_entity_poly.entity_id
_entity_poly.type
_entity_poly.pdbx_seq_one_letter_code
_entity_poly.pdbx_strand_id
1 'polypeptide(L)'
;MPPFSFKFFLSVFGEVLPYFPVTLLIIVTSIIFSSLLGALVASGQLSRSPIWRTLSQGYVFVLRSTPPIVLLFLVFYGLPKLLLLSLNININDWQKSIFVIIALSLLFASNLAEVFKSAYLSVNTGQREAALMVGLSEWQTSYRITLPQTIVVALPNFANTVAALIKDAALAYVIGLLDMMGAGDNLISRNFGHHSLETYLALAIIYWILFVIIEQGAKYLEIYLGKSRAIASNPAEVVA
;
A
#
# COMPACT_ATOMS: atom_id res chain seq x y z
N MET A 1 9.32 37.17 4.35
CA MET A 1 8.15 36.29 4.30
C MET A 1 6.99 37.04 4.90
N PRO A 2 5.78 37.01 4.32
CA PRO A 2 4.61 37.60 4.95
C PRO A 2 4.32 36.92 6.31
N PRO A 3 3.68 37.60 7.26
CA PRO A 3 3.26 36.96 8.50
C PRO A 3 2.23 35.88 8.21
N PHE A 4 2.18 34.84 9.07
CA PHE A 4 1.23 33.72 8.96
C PHE A 4 -0.22 34.23 8.90
N SER A 5 -0.97 33.79 7.90
CA SER A 5 -2.36 34.17 7.69
C SER A 5 -3.31 33.06 8.05
N PHE A 6 -3.94 33.13 9.21
CA PHE A 6 -4.92 32.10 9.62
C PHE A 6 -6.14 32.03 8.69
N LYS A 7 -6.54 33.16 8.11
CA LYS A 7 -7.63 33.19 7.11
C LYS A 7 -7.26 32.42 5.86
N PHE A 8 -6.03 32.60 5.36
CA PHE A 8 -5.53 31.84 4.20
C PHE A 8 -5.41 30.35 4.53
N PHE A 9 -4.84 30.02 5.68
CA PHE A 9 -4.75 28.62 6.15
C PHE A 9 -6.11 27.90 6.11
N LEU A 10 -7.18 28.55 6.60
CA LEU A 10 -8.53 27.96 6.55
C LEU A 10 -9.07 27.85 5.11
N SER A 11 -8.75 28.79 4.23
CA SER A 11 -9.20 28.73 2.83
C SER A 11 -8.56 27.58 2.05
N VAL A 12 -7.35 27.14 2.43
CA VAL A 12 -6.66 26.01 1.77
C VAL A 12 -7.50 24.74 1.81
N PHE A 13 -8.21 24.48 2.89
CA PHE A 13 -9.07 23.29 2.99
C PHE A 13 -10.15 23.28 1.89
N GLY A 14 -10.76 24.42 1.60
CA GLY A 14 -11.75 24.55 0.52
C GLY A 14 -11.16 24.35 -0.87
N GLU A 15 -9.90 24.72 -1.09
CA GLU A 15 -9.20 24.60 -2.35
C GLU A 15 -8.67 23.18 -2.62
N VAL A 16 -8.28 22.44 -1.56
CA VAL A 16 -7.60 21.13 -1.67
C VAL A 16 -8.57 19.97 -1.54
N LEU A 17 -9.56 20.02 -0.66
CA LEU A 17 -10.51 18.92 -0.42
C LEU A 17 -11.29 18.45 -1.65
N PRO A 18 -11.64 19.29 -2.66
CA PRO A 18 -12.24 18.80 -3.90
C PRO A 18 -11.42 17.74 -4.64
N TYR A 19 -10.10 17.69 -4.41
CA TYR A 19 -9.19 16.70 -5.01
C TYR A 19 -9.00 15.43 -4.17
N PHE A 20 -9.62 15.37 -2.99
CA PHE A 20 -9.62 14.18 -2.13
C PHE A 20 -10.07 12.89 -2.84
N PRO A 21 -11.12 12.87 -3.70
CA PRO A 21 -11.52 11.66 -4.40
C PRO A 21 -10.42 11.10 -5.31
N VAL A 22 -9.61 11.95 -5.93
CA VAL A 22 -8.48 11.52 -6.79
C VAL A 22 -7.40 10.85 -5.93
N THR A 23 -7.02 11.48 -4.83
CA THR A 23 -6.05 10.90 -3.87
C THR A 23 -6.55 9.57 -3.31
N LEU A 24 -7.83 9.51 -2.91
CA LEU A 24 -8.44 8.28 -2.38
C LEU A 24 -8.48 7.16 -3.42
N LEU A 25 -8.85 7.47 -4.67
CA LEU A 25 -8.85 6.51 -5.77
C LEU A 25 -7.46 5.89 -5.94
N ILE A 26 -6.41 6.71 -5.98
CA ILE A 26 -5.01 6.24 -6.13
C ILE A 26 -4.64 5.32 -4.97
N ILE A 27 -4.92 5.74 -3.73
CA ILE A 27 -4.58 4.97 -2.53
C ILE A 27 -5.30 3.61 -2.55
N VAL A 28 -6.63 3.61 -2.71
CA VAL A 28 -7.43 2.38 -2.63
C VAL A 28 -7.08 1.40 -3.76
N THR A 29 -6.96 1.89 -4.99
CA THR A 29 -6.62 1.03 -6.12
C THR A 29 -5.20 0.47 -6.00
N SER A 30 -4.23 1.29 -5.55
CA SER A 30 -2.86 0.83 -5.33
C SER A 30 -2.79 -0.21 -4.20
N ILE A 31 -3.56 -0.07 -3.11
CA ILE A 31 -3.63 -1.07 -2.03
C ILE A 31 -4.16 -2.41 -2.57
N ILE A 32 -5.21 -2.38 -3.38
CA ILE A 32 -5.80 -3.61 -3.95
C ILE A 32 -4.79 -4.32 -4.84
N PHE A 33 -4.22 -3.61 -5.82
CA PHE A 33 -3.27 -4.22 -6.76
C PHE A 33 -1.97 -4.64 -6.09
N SER A 34 -1.44 -3.85 -5.14
CA SER A 34 -0.25 -4.23 -4.39
C SER A 34 -0.49 -5.44 -3.50
N SER A 35 -1.69 -5.60 -2.92
CA SER A 35 -2.03 -6.75 -2.09
C SER A 35 -2.10 -8.03 -2.93
N LEU A 36 -2.76 -7.97 -4.09
CA LEU A 36 -2.87 -9.11 -5.00
C LEU A 36 -1.49 -9.53 -5.54
N LEU A 37 -0.74 -8.57 -6.05
CA LEU A 37 0.60 -8.82 -6.60
C LEU A 37 1.58 -9.24 -5.49
N GLY A 38 1.50 -8.63 -4.31
CA GLY A 38 2.32 -8.99 -3.15
C GLY A 38 2.08 -10.42 -2.67
N ALA A 39 0.81 -10.87 -2.65
CA ALA A 39 0.47 -12.25 -2.32
C ALA A 39 1.01 -13.24 -3.38
N LEU A 40 0.92 -12.87 -4.66
CA LEU A 40 1.51 -13.67 -5.74
C LEU A 40 3.03 -13.78 -5.59
N VAL A 41 3.72 -12.67 -5.36
CA VAL A 41 5.19 -12.63 -5.19
C VAL A 41 5.60 -13.39 -3.92
N ALA A 42 4.87 -13.26 -2.81
CA ALA A 42 5.11 -14.02 -1.58
C ALA A 42 4.99 -15.53 -1.83
N SER A 43 3.95 -15.96 -2.56
CA SER A 43 3.77 -17.36 -2.94
C SER A 43 4.92 -17.87 -3.81
N GLY A 44 5.42 -17.04 -4.72
CA GLY A 44 6.60 -17.32 -5.54
C GLY A 44 7.87 -17.51 -4.70
N GLN A 45 8.11 -16.65 -3.71
CA GLN A 45 9.25 -16.77 -2.78
C GLN A 45 9.21 -18.07 -1.94
N LEU A 46 7.99 -18.53 -1.61
CA LEU A 46 7.75 -19.75 -0.83
C LEU A 46 7.68 -21.01 -1.72
N SER A 47 7.74 -20.86 -3.04
CA SER A 47 7.64 -21.94 -4.00
C SER A 47 8.81 -22.93 -3.92
N ARG A 48 8.53 -24.21 -4.18
CA ARG A 48 9.54 -25.25 -4.36
C ARG A 48 10.31 -25.10 -5.68
N SER A 49 9.73 -24.40 -6.68
CA SER A 49 10.39 -24.12 -7.95
C SER A 49 11.51 -23.08 -7.77
N PRO A 50 12.77 -23.43 -8.10
CA PRO A 50 13.88 -22.49 -7.94
C PRO A 50 13.73 -21.26 -8.85
N ILE A 51 13.14 -21.42 -10.04
CA ILE A 51 12.93 -20.32 -10.99
C ILE A 51 11.97 -19.28 -10.40
N TRP A 52 10.79 -19.70 -9.94
CA TRP A 52 9.79 -18.80 -9.36
C TRP A 52 10.32 -18.10 -8.10
N ARG A 53 11.04 -18.85 -7.26
CA ARG A 53 11.66 -18.29 -6.05
C ARG A 53 12.70 -17.23 -6.39
N THR A 54 13.60 -17.50 -7.34
CA THR A 54 14.64 -16.53 -7.75
C THR A 54 14.04 -15.29 -8.39
N LEU A 55 13.05 -15.44 -9.29
CA LEU A 55 12.38 -14.30 -9.91
C LEU A 55 11.66 -13.43 -8.88
N SER A 56 10.93 -14.05 -7.96
CA SER A 56 10.23 -13.31 -6.89
C SER A 56 11.18 -12.60 -5.93
N GLN A 57 12.30 -13.23 -5.57
CA GLN A 57 13.34 -12.62 -4.75
C GLN A 57 14.02 -11.46 -5.47
N GLY A 58 14.33 -11.62 -6.75
CA GLY A 58 14.91 -10.57 -7.60
C GLY A 58 13.97 -9.36 -7.73
N TYR A 59 12.68 -9.61 -7.95
CA TYR A 59 11.65 -8.56 -7.97
C TYR A 59 11.65 -7.75 -6.67
N VAL A 60 11.56 -8.44 -5.52
CA VAL A 60 11.56 -7.80 -4.20
C VAL A 60 12.85 -7.02 -3.95
N PHE A 61 14.00 -7.61 -4.27
CA PHE A 61 15.29 -6.95 -4.09
C PHE A 61 15.39 -5.66 -4.90
N VAL A 62 15.05 -5.68 -6.19
CA VAL A 62 15.12 -4.51 -7.07
C VAL A 62 14.16 -3.41 -6.63
N LEU A 63 12.88 -3.76 -6.40
CA LEU A 63 11.84 -2.76 -6.12
C LEU A 63 12.03 -2.11 -4.74
N ARG A 64 12.42 -2.87 -3.73
CA ARG A 64 12.70 -2.32 -2.38
C ARG A 64 13.97 -1.47 -2.32
N SER A 65 14.91 -1.69 -3.23
CA SER A 65 16.13 -0.87 -3.33
C SER A 65 15.91 0.40 -4.17
N THR A 66 14.77 0.54 -4.85
CA THR A 66 14.49 1.68 -5.71
C THR A 66 13.71 2.75 -4.93
N PRO A 67 14.18 4.01 -4.89
CA PRO A 67 13.43 5.10 -4.27
C PRO A 67 12.06 5.29 -4.94
N PRO A 68 10.98 5.56 -4.18
CA PRO A 68 9.62 5.67 -4.71
C PRO A 68 9.50 6.67 -5.87
N ILE A 69 10.11 7.85 -5.74
CA ILE A 69 10.07 8.89 -6.76
C ILE A 69 10.79 8.46 -8.06
N VAL A 70 11.88 7.72 -7.94
CA VAL A 70 12.61 7.20 -9.12
C VAL A 70 11.76 6.17 -9.85
N LEU A 71 11.10 5.27 -9.11
CA LEU A 71 10.21 4.29 -9.73
C LEU A 71 9.03 4.97 -10.42
N LEU A 72 8.46 6.01 -9.79
CA LEU A 72 7.39 6.81 -10.40
C LEU A 72 7.83 7.38 -11.76
N PHE A 73 9.00 7.99 -11.83
CA PHE A 73 9.54 8.51 -13.10
C PHE A 73 9.85 7.41 -14.11
N LEU A 74 10.40 6.27 -13.69
CA LEU A 74 10.65 5.14 -14.56
C LEU A 74 9.35 4.59 -15.18
N VAL A 75 8.28 4.52 -14.39
CA VAL A 75 6.98 4.08 -14.89
C VAL A 75 6.37 5.16 -15.79
N PHE A 76 6.41 6.43 -15.40
CA PHE A 76 5.76 7.51 -16.15
C PHE A 76 6.43 7.79 -17.50
N TYR A 77 7.76 7.82 -17.55
CA TYR A 77 8.53 8.11 -18.78
C TYR A 77 9.02 6.84 -19.50
N GLY A 78 9.33 5.80 -18.75
CA GLY A 78 9.93 4.58 -19.28
C GLY A 78 8.93 3.59 -19.83
N LEU A 79 7.81 3.35 -19.13
CA LEU A 79 6.82 2.37 -19.55
C LEU A 79 6.19 2.69 -20.91
N PRO A 80 5.76 3.94 -21.23
CA PRO A 80 5.24 4.27 -22.54
C PRO A 80 6.26 4.03 -23.65
N LYS A 81 7.51 4.43 -23.43
CA LYS A 81 8.59 4.23 -24.40
C LYS A 81 8.90 2.75 -24.62
N LEU A 82 8.92 1.96 -23.56
CA LEU A 82 9.16 0.53 -23.62
C LEU A 82 8.05 -0.19 -24.40
N LEU A 83 6.78 0.10 -24.11
CA LEU A 83 5.63 -0.51 -24.80
C LEU A 83 5.55 -0.09 -26.28
N LEU A 84 5.86 1.16 -26.57
CA LEU A 84 5.90 1.64 -27.96
C LEU A 84 6.98 0.91 -28.77
N LEU A 85 8.18 0.76 -28.21
CA LEU A 85 9.31 0.14 -28.91
C LEU A 85 9.19 -1.38 -29.02
N SER A 86 8.65 -2.06 -28.01
CA SER A 86 8.60 -3.53 -27.97
C SER A 86 7.32 -4.11 -28.57
N LEU A 87 6.19 -3.44 -28.39
CA LEU A 87 4.86 -3.94 -28.75
C LEU A 87 4.08 -3.03 -29.71
N ASN A 88 4.66 -1.88 -30.08
CA ASN A 88 4.01 -0.83 -30.88
C ASN A 88 2.69 -0.32 -30.25
N ILE A 89 2.62 -0.33 -28.89
CA ILE A 89 1.46 0.15 -28.13
C ILE A 89 1.77 1.54 -27.60
N ASN A 90 0.96 2.53 -28.01
CA ASN A 90 1.07 3.90 -27.50
C ASN A 90 0.12 4.09 -26.30
N ILE A 91 0.69 4.44 -25.15
CA ILE A 91 -0.05 4.74 -23.91
C ILE A 91 0.23 6.16 -23.38
N ASN A 92 0.84 7.05 -24.23
CA ASN A 92 1.18 8.40 -23.79
C ASN A 92 -0.04 9.23 -23.37
N ASP A 93 -1.23 8.93 -23.93
CA ASP A 93 -2.47 9.64 -23.66
C ASP A 93 -3.23 9.10 -22.44
N TRP A 94 -2.67 8.11 -21.74
CA TRP A 94 -3.28 7.60 -20.54
C TRP A 94 -3.28 8.64 -19.42
N GLN A 95 -4.29 8.56 -18.55
CA GLN A 95 -4.37 9.42 -17.38
C GLN A 95 -3.16 9.22 -16.46
N LYS A 96 -2.60 10.31 -15.96
CA LYS A 96 -1.43 10.28 -15.05
C LYS A 96 -1.66 9.40 -13.82
N SER A 97 -2.89 9.35 -13.31
CA SER A 97 -3.28 8.49 -12.19
C SER A 97 -2.98 7.01 -12.43
N ILE A 98 -3.10 6.52 -13.67
CA ILE A 98 -2.81 5.12 -14.01
C ILE A 98 -1.32 4.82 -13.79
N PHE A 99 -0.44 5.70 -14.22
CA PHE A 99 1.01 5.53 -14.02
C PHE A 99 1.39 5.55 -12.53
N VAL A 100 0.76 6.43 -11.75
CA VAL A 100 0.94 6.48 -10.29
C VAL A 100 0.49 5.17 -9.66
N ILE A 101 -0.71 4.68 -10.01
CA ILE A 101 -1.24 3.42 -9.50
C ILE A 101 -0.30 2.24 -9.85
N ILE A 102 0.20 2.17 -11.08
CA ILE A 102 1.15 1.13 -11.49
C ILE A 102 2.44 1.22 -10.65
N ALA A 103 3.04 2.42 -10.55
CA ALA A 103 4.29 2.61 -9.80
C ALA A 103 4.15 2.23 -8.33
N LEU A 104 3.11 2.73 -7.65
CA LEU A 104 2.83 2.42 -6.25
C LEU A 104 2.49 0.95 -6.06
N SER A 105 1.69 0.36 -6.96
CA SER A 105 1.33 -1.06 -6.89
C SER A 105 2.55 -1.96 -7.00
N LEU A 106 3.47 -1.67 -7.90
CA LEU A 106 4.72 -2.41 -8.04
C LEU A 106 5.60 -2.28 -6.79
N LEU A 107 5.79 -1.06 -6.30
CA LEU A 107 6.62 -0.80 -5.12
C LEU A 107 6.08 -1.49 -3.88
N PHE A 108 4.81 -1.25 -3.58
CA PHE A 108 4.18 -1.76 -2.36
C PHE A 108 3.89 -3.26 -2.41
N ALA A 109 3.73 -3.86 -3.59
CA ALA A 109 3.68 -5.31 -3.74
C ALA A 109 4.97 -5.98 -3.26
N SER A 110 6.13 -5.35 -3.47
CA SER A 110 7.41 -5.88 -2.97
C SER A 110 7.49 -5.84 -1.45
N ASN A 111 6.99 -4.77 -0.81
CA ASN A 111 6.92 -4.65 0.65
C ASN A 111 5.92 -5.64 1.25
N LEU A 112 4.71 -5.74 0.66
CA LEU A 112 3.67 -6.66 1.11
C LEU A 112 4.07 -8.14 0.90
N ALA A 113 4.85 -8.45 -0.13
CA ALA A 113 5.38 -9.80 -0.31
C ALA A 113 6.23 -10.26 0.88
N GLU A 114 7.10 -9.39 1.43
CA GLU A 114 7.87 -9.70 2.63
C GLU A 114 6.98 -9.80 3.88
N VAL A 115 5.96 -8.92 4.01
CA VAL A 115 4.99 -8.99 5.11
C VAL A 115 4.24 -10.32 5.08
N PHE A 116 3.70 -10.71 3.94
CA PHE A 116 2.94 -11.96 3.80
C PHE A 116 3.80 -13.20 3.98
N LYS A 117 5.02 -13.20 3.42
CA LYS A 117 5.97 -14.30 3.59
C LYS A 117 6.40 -14.45 5.05
N SER A 118 6.78 -13.36 5.73
CA SER A 118 7.20 -13.43 7.13
C SER A 118 6.06 -13.87 8.04
N ALA A 119 4.84 -13.39 7.80
CA ALA A 119 3.65 -13.82 8.53
C ALA A 119 3.33 -15.30 8.30
N TYR A 120 3.47 -15.79 7.06
CA TYR A 120 3.27 -17.22 6.74
C TYR A 120 4.29 -18.10 7.47
N LEU A 121 5.55 -17.71 7.49
CA LEU A 121 6.62 -18.46 8.14
C LEU A 121 6.57 -18.42 9.67
N SER A 122 5.88 -17.45 10.26
CA SER A 122 5.70 -17.36 11.71
C SER A 122 4.63 -18.29 12.27
N VAL A 123 3.78 -18.87 11.43
CA VAL A 123 2.77 -19.85 11.85
C VAL A 123 3.47 -21.15 12.26
N ASN A 124 3.11 -21.68 13.45
CA ASN A 124 3.73 -22.87 14.02
C ASN A 124 3.58 -24.09 13.07
N THR A 125 4.70 -24.69 12.69
CA THR A 125 4.74 -25.86 11.80
C THR A 125 4.03 -27.08 12.36
N GLY A 126 3.99 -27.25 13.69
CA GLY A 126 3.28 -28.33 14.35
C GLY A 126 1.78 -28.36 14.05
N GLN A 127 1.15 -27.20 13.81
CA GLN A 127 -0.26 -27.16 13.41
C GLN A 127 -0.46 -27.72 11.99
N ARG A 128 0.48 -27.45 11.08
CA ARG A 128 0.45 -28.01 9.75
C ARG A 128 0.68 -29.52 9.79
N GLU A 129 1.65 -29.98 10.57
CA GLU A 129 1.93 -31.41 10.73
C GLU A 129 0.73 -32.15 11.35
N ALA A 130 0.13 -31.62 12.41
CA ALA A 130 -1.07 -32.19 13.01
C ALA A 130 -2.25 -32.28 12.03
N ALA A 131 -2.45 -31.24 11.19
CA ALA A 131 -3.49 -31.24 10.18
C ALA A 131 -3.28 -32.33 9.11
N LEU A 132 -2.04 -32.55 8.69
CA LEU A 132 -1.68 -33.60 7.74
C LEU A 132 -1.87 -35.00 8.37
N MET A 133 -1.57 -35.15 9.67
CA MET A 133 -1.74 -36.40 10.40
C MET A 133 -3.21 -36.87 10.48
N VAL A 134 -4.15 -35.92 10.57
CA VAL A 134 -5.59 -36.22 10.56
C VAL A 134 -6.18 -36.34 9.14
N GLY A 135 -5.33 -36.37 8.11
CA GLY A 135 -5.72 -36.67 6.73
C GLY A 135 -6.11 -35.47 5.89
N LEU A 136 -5.86 -34.23 6.35
CA LEU A 136 -6.03 -33.06 5.49
C LEU A 136 -4.94 -33.04 4.39
N SER A 137 -5.34 -32.67 3.18
CA SER A 137 -4.37 -32.42 2.11
C SER A 137 -3.55 -31.15 2.38
N GLU A 138 -2.40 -30.99 1.72
CA GLU A 138 -1.55 -29.78 1.79
C GLU A 138 -2.35 -28.49 1.48
N TRP A 139 -3.21 -28.55 0.47
CA TRP A 139 -4.09 -27.44 0.10
C TRP A 139 -5.12 -27.14 1.20
N GLN A 140 -5.77 -28.16 1.73
CA GLN A 140 -6.74 -27.99 2.82
C GLN A 140 -6.07 -27.43 4.07
N THR A 141 -4.89 -27.93 4.42
CA THR A 141 -4.08 -27.43 5.54
C THR A 141 -3.70 -25.98 5.35
N SER A 142 -3.22 -25.61 4.16
CA SER A 142 -2.84 -24.22 3.86
C SER A 142 -4.04 -23.28 3.94
N TYR A 143 -5.17 -23.63 3.33
CA TYR A 143 -6.34 -22.74 3.26
C TYR A 143 -7.13 -22.68 4.57
N ARG A 144 -7.29 -23.80 5.28
CA ARG A 144 -8.12 -23.87 6.51
C ARG A 144 -7.37 -23.55 7.79
N ILE A 145 -6.08 -23.82 7.85
CA ILE A 145 -5.27 -23.70 9.06
C ILE A 145 -4.26 -22.57 8.96
N THR A 146 -3.36 -22.61 7.96
CA THR A 146 -2.23 -21.68 7.90
C THR A 146 -2.65 -20.29 7.44
N LEU A 147 -3.38 -20.17 6.34
CA LEU A 147 -3.73 -18.87 5.74
C LEU A 147 -4.55 -17.96 6.66
N PRO A 148 -5.61 -18.44 7.36
CA PRO A 148 -6.35 -17.60 8.30
C PRO A 148 -5.46 -17.06 9.42
N GLN A 149 -4.46 -17.85 9.82
CA GLN A 149 -3.49 -17.44 10.82
C GLN A 149 -2.51 -16.40 10.27
N THR A 150 -2.02 -16.64 9.09
CA THR A 150 -1.13 -15.70 8.39
C THR A 150 -1.76 -14.32 8.25
N ILE A 151 -3.05 -14.26 7.87
CA ILE A 151 -3.76 -12.97 7.71
C ILE A 151 -3.72 -12.15 9.00
N VAL A 152 -4.03 -12.77 10.14
CA VAL A 152 -4.05 -12.04 11.43
C VAL A 152 -2.65 -11.58 11.84
N VAL A 153 -1.62 -12.42 11.63
CA VAL A 153 -0.23 -12.04 11.93
C VAL A 153 0.29 -10.96 10.99
N ALA A 154 -0.16 -10.97 9.72
CA ALA A 154 0.25 -9.97 8.74
C ALA A 154 -0.37 -8.59 9.01
N LEU A 155 -1.53 -8.52 9.66
CA LEU A 155 -2.37 -7.32 9.72
C LEU A 155 -1.68 -6.07 10.27
N PRO A 156 -0.90 -6.12 11.38
CA PRO A 156 -0.19 -4.93 11.87
C PRO A 156 0.83 -4.38 10.86
N ASN A 157 1.63 -5.26 10.25
CA ASN A 157 2.62 -4.87 9.27
C ASN A 157 1.99 -4.45 7.94
N PHE A 158 0.84 -5.04 7.57
CA PHE A 158 0.03 -4.59 6.45
C PHE A 158 -0.44 -3.15 6.66
N ALA A 159 -0.99 -2.83 7.84
CA ALA A 159 -1.42 -1.48 8.19
C ALA A 159 -0.27 -0.46 8.11
N ASN A 160 0.91 -0.80 8.62
CA ASN A 160 2.10 0.03 8.51
C ASN A 160 2.51 0.27 7.04
N THR A 161 2.39 -0.77 6.20
CA THR A 161 2.70 -0.66 4.76
C THR A 161 1.68 0.24 4.05
N VAL A 162 0.39 0.13 4.37
CA VAL A 162 -0.66 1.03 3.86
C VAL A 162 -0.40 2.47 4.29
N ALA A 163 0.01 2.69 5.53
CA ALA A 163 0.37 4.01 6.05
C ALA A 163 1.56 4.65 5.28
N ALA A 164 2.53 3.84 4.89
CA ALA A 164 3.64 4.28 4.03
C ALA A 164 3.15 4.62 2.62
N LEU A 165 2.27 3.79 2.02
CA LEU A 165 1.68 4.04 0.70
C LEU A 165 0.94 5.37 0.64
N ILE A 166 0.18 5.74 1.68
CA ILE A 166 -0.53 7.02 1.74
C ILE A 166 0.45 8.20 1.63
N LYS A 167 1.58 8.11 2.32
CA LYS A 167 2.62 9.16 2.28
C LYS A 167 3.28 9.24 0.90
N ASP A 168 3.59 8.10 0.30
CA ASP A 168 4.23 8.03 -1.01
C ASP A 168 3.26 8.40 -2.16
N ALA A 169 1.94 8.22 -1.97
CA ALA A 169 0.94 8.70 -2.92
C ALA A 169 0.99 10.22 -3.13
N ALA A 170 1.40 10.97 -2.10
CA ALA A 170 1.61 12.41 -2.23
C ALA A 170 2.69 12.78 -3.25
N LEU A 171 3.61 11.88 -3.61
CA LEU A 171 4.62 12.13 -4.65
C LEU A 171 4.03 12.24 -6.06
N ALA A 172 2.76 11.87 -6.25
CA ALA A 172 2.09 11.93 -7.55
C ALA A 172 2.08 13.31 -8.21
N TYR A 173 2.11 14.39 -7.40
CA TYR A 173 2.15 15.77 -7.92
C TYR A 173 3.39 16.06 -8.76
N VAL A 174 4.51 15.36 -8.54
CA VAL A 174 5.78 15.60 -9.25
C VAL A 174 5.68 15.35 -10.76
N ILE A 175 4.79 14.43 -11.17
CA ILE A 175 4.48 14.22 -12.60
C ILE A 175 3.35 15.12 -13.10
N GLY A 176 2.94 16.10 -12.30
CA GLY A 176 1.86 17.05 -12.59
C GLY A 176 0.47 16.43 -12.49
N LEU A 177 0.27 15.42 -11.64
CA LEU A 177 -1.07 14.94 -11.30
C LEU A 177 -1.74 15.93 -10.35
N LEU A 178 -3.00 16.23 -10.62
CA LEU A 178 -3.80 17.13 -9.82
C LEU A 178 -4.60 16.32 -8.79
N ASP A 179 -3.93 15.94 -7.73
CA ASP A 179 -4.48 15.36 -6.49
C ASP A 179 -4.46 16.40 -5.36
N MET A 180 -4.69 16.03 -4.10
CA MET A 180 -4.63 16.99 -2.99
C MET A 180 -3.27 17.69 -2.88
N MET A 181 -2.17 16.93 -3.03
CA MET A 181 -0.83 17.52 -2.96
C MET A 181 -0.55 18.42 -4.16
N GLY A 182 -0.94 18.00 -5.37
CA GLY A 182 -0.83 18.80 -6.58
C GLY A 182 -1.70 20.07 -6.55
N ALA A 183 -2.87 20.02 -5.93
CA ALA A 183 -3.70 21.21 -5.71
C ALA A 183 -3.02 22.21 -4.77
N GLY A 184 -2.40 21.73 -3.69
CA GLY A 184 -1.63 22.58 -2.79
C GLY A 184 -0.39 23.20 -3.45
N ASP A 185 0.35 22.42 -4.24
CA ASP A 185 1.50 22.93 -5.01
C ASP A 185 1.08 24.02 -6.01
N ASN A 186 -0.04 23.80 -6.71
CA ASN A 186 -0.62 24.82 -7.59
C ASN A 186 -1.05 26.09 -6.84
N LEU A 187 -1.60 25.94 -5.62
CA LEU A 187 -2.00 27.08 -4.80
C LEU A 187 -0.78 27.91 -4.37
N ILE A 188 0.30 27.23 -3.98
CA ILE A 188 1.58 27.87 -3.68
C ILE A 188 2.12 28.61 -4.91
N SER A 189 2.12 27.96 -6.07
CA SER A 189 2.61 28.53 -7.32
C SER A 189 1.82 29.76 -7.77
N ARG A 190 0.47 29.73 -7.64
CA ARG A 190 -0.40 30.89 -7.95
C ARG A 190 -0.14 32.09 -7.05
N ASN A 191 0.32 31.84 -5.82
CA ASN A 191 0.65 32.86 -4.84
C ASN A 191 2.16 33.20 -4.83
N PHE A 192 2.90 32.85 -5.90
CA PHE A 192 4.34 33.16 -6.04
C PHE A 192 5.18 32.65 -4.85
N GLY A 193 4.84 31.53 -4.27
CA GLY A 193 5.50 30.98 -3.09
C GLY A 193 5.09 31.61 -1.76
N HIS A 194 4.27 32.67 -1.78
CA HIS A 194 3.65 33.20 -0.57
C HIS A 194 2.70 32.16 0.03
N HIS A 195 2.56 32.16 1.36
CA HIS A 195 1.67 31.23 2.07
C HIS A 195 1.99 29.74 1.91
N SER A 196 3.24 29.38 1.53
CA SER A 196 3.66 27.97 1.43
C SER A 196 3.52 27.26 2.77
N LEU A 197 3.87 27.92 3.88
CA LEU A 197 3.76 27.34 5.22
C LEU A 197 2.31 26.98 5.57
N GLU A 198 1.38 27.92 5.34
CA GLU A 198 -0.06 27.71 5.59
C GLU A 198 -0.59 26.54 4.76
N THR A 199 -0.19 26.46 3.48
CA THR A 199 -0.63 25.40 2.57
C THR A 199 -0.09 24.04 3.01
N TYR A 200 1.20 23.92 3.30
CA TYR A 200 1.78 22.65 3.74
C TYR A 200 1.29 22.21 5.12
N LEU A 201 1.01 23.14 6.04
CA LEU A 201 0.40 22.82 7.33
C LEU A 201 -1.02 22.28 7.16
N ALA A 202 -1.83 22.87 6.29
CA ALA A 202 -3.18 22.39 6.02
C ALA A 202 -3.14 20.98 5.38
N LEU A 203 -2.27 20.77 4.38
CA LEU A 203 -2.05 19.45 3.78
C LEU A 203 -1.59 18.42 4.82
N ALA A 204 -0.63 18.78 5.67
CA ALA A 204 -0.14 17.89 6.71
C ALA A 204 -1.27 17.43 7.66
N ILE A 205 -2.17 18.35 8.04
CA ILE A 205 -3.34 18.01 8.86
C ILE A 205 -4.29 17.07 8.13
N ILE A 206 -4.58 17.30 6.83
CA ILE A 206 -5.47 16.45 6.04
C ILE A 206 -4.88 15.03 5.93
N TYR A 207 -3.61 14.90 5.57
CA TYR A 207 -2.93 13.61 5.48
C TYR A 207 -2.81 12.91 6.84
N TRP A 208 -2.59 13.67 7.91
CA TRP A 208 -2.57 13.13 9.28
C TRP A 208 -3.93 12.58 9.70
N ILE A 209 -5.02 13.28 9.42
CA ILE A 209 -6.38 12.81 9.68
C ILE A 209 -6.67 11.53 8.89
N LEU A 210 -6.32 11.50 7.60
CA LEU A 210 -6.48 10.33 6.75
C LEU A 210 -5.69 9.13 7.30
N PHE A 211 -4.44 9.36 7.72
CA PHE A 211 -3.60 8.34 8.34
C PHE A 211 -4.25 7.79 9.63
N VAL A 212 -4.71 8.66 10.52
CA VAL A 212 -5.35 8.24 11.79
C VAL A 212 -6.61 7.40 11.54
N ILE A 213 -7.44 7.79 10.57
CA ILE A 213 -8.65 7.03 10.22
C ILE A 213 -8.27 5.60 9.77
N ILE A 214 -7.28 5.47 8.90
CA ILE A 214 -6.84 4.17 8.38
C ILE A 214 -6.18 3.33 9.48
N GLU A 215 -5.34 3.94 10.31
CA GLU A 215 -4.69 3.26 11.44
C GLU A 215 -5.71 2.74 12.46
N GLN A 216 -6.71 3.54 12.81
CA GLN A 216 -7.78 3.10 13.72
C GLN A 216 -8.64 1.99 13.10
N GLY A 217 -8.95 2.09 11.81
CA GLY A 217 -9.64 1.02 11.09
C GLY A 217 -8.85 -0.30 11.09
N ALA A 218 -7.55 -0.24 10.87
CA ALA A 218 -6.67 -1.41 10.92
C ALA A 218 -6.59 -2.03 12.34
N LYS A 219 -6.44 -1.20 13.37
CA LYS A 219 -6.47 -1.67 14.77
C LYS A 219 -7.80 -2.33 15.14
N TYR A 220 -8.90 -1.76 14.69
CA TYR A 220 -10.23 -2.36 14.90
C TYR A 220 -10.33 -3.74 14.25
N LEU A 221 -9.87 -3.88 13.00
CA LEU A 221 -9.82 -5.17 12.29
C LEU A 221 -8.92 -6.18 13.01
N GLU A 222 -7.76 -5.77 13.51
CA GLU A 222 -6.83 -6.60 14.25
C GLU A 222 -7.50 -7.16 15.52
N ILE A 223 -8.15 -6.31 16.31
CA ILE A 223 -8.86 -6.71 17.53
C ILE A 223 -10.01 -7.65 17.19
N TYR A 224 -10.79 -7.35 16.17
CA TYR A 224 -11.94 -8.17 15.78
C TYR A 224 -11.53 -9.58 15.33
N LEU A 225 -10.52 -9.68 14.47
CA LEU A 225 -9.98 -10.95 13.97
C LEU A 225 -9.18 -11.70 15.05
N GLY A 226 -8.49 -10.98 15.94
CA GLY A 226 -7.75 -11.54 17.06
C GLY A 226 -8.67 -12.15 18.13
N LYS A 227 -9.78 -11.49 18.47
CA LYS A 227 -10.78 -12.01 19.42
C LYS A 227 -11.43 -13.30 18.93
N SER A 228 -11.78 -13.37 17.66
CA SER A 228 -12.34 -14.60 17.07
C SER A 228 -11.41 -15.80 17.21
N ARG A 229 -10.11 -15.56 17.39
CA ARG A 229 -9.07 -16.59 17.54
C ARG A 229 -8.86 -17.02 18.99
N ALA A 230 -8.87 -16.08 19.93
CA ALA A 230 -8.79 -16.39 21.35
C ALA A 230 -9.94 -17.31 21.78
N ILE A 231 -11.14 -17.06 21.27
CA ILE A 231 -12.33 -17.91 21.48
C ILE A 231 -12.13 -19.32 20.86
N ALA A 232 -11.51 -19.43 19.71
CA ALA A 232 -11.26 -20.72 19.06
C ALA A 232 -10.11 -21.52 19.69
N SER A 233 -9.16 -20.85 20.37
CA SER A 233 -8.00 -21.49 21.00
C SER A 233 -8.23 -21.90 22.47
N ASN A 234 -9.22 -21.31 23.17
CA ASN A 234 -9.54 -21.64 24.56
C ASN A 234 -11.05 -21.72 24.78
N PRO A 235 -11.70 -22.85 24.39
CA PRO A 235 -13.14 -23.04 24.60
C PRO A 235 -13.58 -23.03 26.06
N ALA A 236 -12.65 -23.16 27.01
CA ALA A 236 -12.95 -23.18 28.45
C ALA A 236 -13.27 -21.79 29.04
N GLU A 237 -12.86 -20.68 28.40
CA GLU A 237 -13.18 -19.32 28.87
C GLU A 237 -14.57 -18.81 28.43
N VAL A 238 -15.28 -19.55 27.58
CA VAL A 238 -16.62 -19.15 27.09
C VAL A 238 -17.74 -19.58 28.04
N VAL A 239 -17.44 -20.44 29.03
CA VAL A 239 -18.43 -21.06 29.94
C VAL A 239 -18.33 -20.49 31.37
N ALA A 240 -17.46 -19.51 31.60
CA ALA A 240 -17.38 -18.79 32.90
C ALA A 240 -17.89 -17.36 32.72
#